data_92b60efc728ac1cc5be349b11aa3d18d
#
_entry.id   92b60efc728ac1cc5be349b11aa3d18d
#
_cell.length_a   1.000
_cell.length_b   1.000
_cell.length_c   1.000
_cell.angle_alpha   90.00
_cell.angle_beta   90.00
_cell.angle_gamma   90.00
#
_symmetry.space_group_name_H-M   'P 1'
#
loop_
_entity.id
_entity.type
_entity.pdbx_description
1 polymer ?
#
loop_
_entity_poly.entity_id
_entity_poly.type
_entity_poly.pdbx_seq_one_letter_code
_entity_poly.pdbx_strand_id
1 'polypeptide(L)'
;MQNNIFDLTGKTALITGAGGLLGPKHAEAILDFGGTVILTDHHLDRVEDKVRVLNEKYGEGSAVAYHMDVADPLSVKAVVDACERIDILINNAAKDPKVKKEAGLTPDSRFETMTSEYWNEGVNAAMNGTFYCSQAVANKMLEHGGGVILNIASDLGVIAPDQRLYRKEGLAEDQQNVKPITYSAAKWAIVGMTKYLAVYFAQKGIRVNCLSPTGVYNNHPENFVDRLSNIIPMGRMADINEYKGAIVFLCSDASSYMTGENVVIDGGKTVW
;
A
#
# COMPACT_ATOMS: atom_id res chain seq x y z
N MET A 1 -5.32 -12.85 -32.83
CA MET A 1 -5.13 -11.63 -32.04
C MET A 1 -4.09 -11.95 -30.98
N GLN A 2 -2.99 -11.19 -30.86
CA GLN A 2 -2.07 -11.38 -29.74
C GLN A 2 -2.82 -11.06 -28.46
N ASN A 3 -2.86 -11.99 -27.50
CA ASN A 3 -3.43 -11.71 -26.17
C ASN A 3 -2.63 -10.56 -25.55
N ASN A 4 -3.31 -9.49 -25.16
CA ASN A 4 -2.68 -8.41 -24.40
C ASN A 4 -2.37 -8.95 -22.99
N ILE A 5 -1.09 -9.18 -22.70
CA ILE A 5 -0.64 -9.74 -21.40
C ILE A 5 -0.92 -8.80 -20.21
N PHE A 6 -1.30 -7.55 -20.46
CA PHE A 6 -1.70 -6.58 -19.45
C PHE A 6 -3.23 -6.50 -19.27
N ASP A 7 -4.01 -7.26 -20.03
CA ASP A 7 -5.47 -7.25 -19.95
C ASP A 7 -5.98 -7.76 -18.61
N LEU A 8 -6.85 -6.99 -17.98
CA LEU A 8 -7.50 -7.32 -16.70
C LEU A 8 -9.02 -7.50 -16.86
N THR A 9 -9.52 -7.59 -18.09
CA THR A 9 -10.95 -7.81 -18.37
C THR A 9 -11.47 -9.04 -17.63
N GLY A 10 -12.57 -8.87 -16.89
CA GLY A 10 -13.18 -9.93 -16.08
C GLY A 10 -12.44 -10.24 -14.76
N LYS A 11 -11.44 -9.46 -14.39
CA LYS A 11 -10.77 -9.54 -13.09
C LYS A 11 -11.33 -8.51 -12.12
N THR A 12 -11.53 -8.94 -10.88
CA THR A 12 -11.98 -8.08 -9.78
C THR A 12 -10.87 -7.90 -8.77
N ALA A 13 -10.50 -6.62 -8.50
CA ALA A 13 -9.47 -6.26 -7.54
C ALA A 13 -10.07 -5.68 -6.26
N LEU A 14 -9.73 -6.24 -5.10
CA LEU A 14 -10.00 -5.65 -3.79
C LEU A 14 -8.80 -4.81 -3.37
N ILE A 15 -9.04 -3.53 -3.04
CA ILE A 15 -8.00 -2.56 -2.67
C ILE A 15 -8.29 -2.05 -1.26
N THR A 16 -7.36 -2.27 -0.33
CA THR A 16 -7.51 -1.84 1.06
C THR A 16 -6.96 -0.43 1.29
N GLY A 17 -7.55 0.34 2.21
CA GLY A 17 -7.15 1.73 2.46
C GLY A 17 -7.31 2.62 1.22
N ALA A 18 -8.34 2.34 0.43
CA ALA A 18 -8.55 2.95 -0.88
C ALA A 18 -8.99 4.43 -0.81
N GLY A 19 -9.42 4.91 0.35
CA GLY A 19 -9.66 6.33 0.61
C GLY A 19 -8.39 7.17 0.77
N GLY A 20 -7.21 6.52 0.87
CA GLY A 20 -5.92 7.17 1.02
C GLY A 20 -5.35 7.75 -0.28
N LEU A 21 -4.06 8.17 -0.23
CA LEU A 21 -3.41 8.87 -1.34
C LEU A 21 -3.27 8.02 -2.61
N LEU A 22 -2.74 6.80 -2.48
CA LEU A 22 -2.43 5.93 -3.63
C LEU A 22 -3.58 5.00 -4.03
N GLY A 23 -4.50 4.71 -3.12
CA GLY A 23 -5.61 3.79 -3.38
C GLY A 23 -6.42 4.10 -4.65
N PRO A 24 -6.85 5.36 -4.88
CA PRO A 24 -7.56 5.72 -6.10
C PRO A 24 -6.72 5.52 -7.38
N LYS A 25 -5.38 5.69 -7.30
CA LYS A 25 -4.48 5.48 -8.44
C LYS A 25 -4.25 4.00 -8.73
N HIS A 26 -4.24 3.17 -7.71
CA HIS A 26 -4.27 1.72 -7.89
C HIS A 26 -5.56 1.26 -8.55
N ALA A 27 -6.71 1.84 -8.14
CA ALA A 27 -8.00 1.57 -8.78
C ALA A 27 -8.02 2.00 -10.25
N GLU A 28 -7.60 3.24 -10.55
CA GLU A 28 -7.49 3.71 -11.94
C GLU A 28 -6.61 2.77 -12.78
N ALA A 29 -5.51 2.27 -12.24
CA ALA A 29 -4.61 1.37 -12.97
C ALA A 29 -5.32 0.05 -13.36
N ILE A 30 -6.12 -0.52 -12.47
CA ILE A 30 -6.91 -1.73 -12.77
C ILE A 30 -8.01 -1.44 -13.80
N LEU A 31 -8.74 -0.34 -13.62
CA LEU A 31 -9.84 0.07 -14.50
C LEU A 31 -9.37 0.46 -15.90
N ASP A 32 -8.22 1.13 -16.05
CA ASP A 32 -7.61 1.49 -17.33
C ASP A 32 -7.33 0.25 -18.22
N PHE A 33 -7.22 -0.94 -17.61
CA PHE A 33 -6.96 -2.22 -18.29
C PHE A 33 -8.14 -3.21 -18.24
N GLY A 34 -9.35 -2.70 -18.01
CA GLY A 34 -10.60 -3.46 -18.15
C GLY A 34 -11.05 -4.26 -16.92
N GLY A 35 -10.34 -4.18 -15.80
CA GLY A 35 -10.76 -4.81 -14.56
C GLY A 35 -11.88 -4.03 -13.84
N THR A 36 -12.41 -4.61 -12.75
CA THR A 36 -13.33 -3.95 -11.81
C THR A 36 -12.69 -3.85 -10.43
N VAL A 37 -13.15 -2.92 -9.59
CA VAL A 37 -12.54 -2.68 -8.29
C VAL A 37 -13.53 -2.66 -7.14
N ILE A 38 -13.12 -3.24 -6.03
CA ILE A 38 -13.77 -3.17 -4.71
C ILE A 38 -12.87 -2.30 -3.84
N LEU A 39 -13.34 -1.10 -3.51
CA LEU A 39 -12.61 -0.14 -2.69
C LEU A 39 -13.02 -0.26 -1.24
N THR A 40 -12.06 -0.44 -0.34
CA THR A 40 -12.35 -0.54 1.10
C THR A 40 -11.53 0.44 1.91
N ASP A 41 -12.15 0.99 2.94
CA ASP A 41 -11.50 1.86 3.93
C ASP A 41 -12.28 1.79 5.26
N HIS A 42 -11.62 2.11 6.37
CA HIS A 42 -12.29 2.26 7.67
C HIS A 42 -13.13 3.56 7.76
N HIS A 43 -12.97 4.46 6.78
CA HIS A 43 -13.81 5.63 6.54
C HIS A 43 -14.59 5.42 5.24
N LEU A 44 -15.83 4.92 5.34
CA LEU A 44 -16.66 4.59 4.18
C LEU A 44 -16.90 5.80 3.27
N ASP A 45 -17.15 6.96 3.85
CA ASP A 45 -17.37 8.24 3.17
C ASP A 45 -16.25 8.57 2.16
N ARG A 46 -15.01 8.25 2.51
CA ARG A 46 -13.85 8.52 1.65
C ARG A 46 -13.84 7.64 0.39
N VAL A 47 -14.27 6.41 0.49
CA VAL A 47 -14.30 5.50 -0.68
C VAL A 47 -15.55 5.68 -1.51
N GLU A 48 -16.69 6.03 -0.94
CA GLU A 48 -17.92 6.33 -1.68
C GLU A 48 -17.71 7.48 -2.68
N ASP A 49 -17.08 8.57 -2.26
CA ASP A 49 -16.72 9.67 -3.16
C ASP A 49 -15.81 9.21 -4.31
N LYS A 50 -14.84 8.33 -4.03
CA LYS A 50 -13.96 7.80 -5.07
C LYS A 50 -14.71 6.89 -6.04
N VAL A 51 -15.56 6.00 -5.53
CA VAL A 51 -16.39 5.11 -6.34
C VAL A 51 -17.29 5.90 -7.28
N ARG A 52 -17.94 6.98 -6.79
CA ARG A 52 -18.76 7.84 -7.63
C ARG A 52 -17.96 8.41 -8.82
N VAL A 53 -16.78 8.99 -8.54
CA VAL A 53 -15.91 9.56 -9.59
C VAL A 53 -15.42 8.48 -10.57
N LEU A 54 -15.08 7.29 -10.08
CA LEU A 54 -14.62 6.20 -10.93
C LEU A 54 -15.77 5.65 -11.80
N ASN A 55 -16.97 5.48 -11.26
CA ASN A 55 -18.13 5.02 -12.04
C ASN A 55 -18.56 6.06 -13.09
N GLU A 56 -18.48 7.36 -12.80
CA GLU A 56 -18.69 8.41 -13.82
C GLU A 56 -17.69 8.31 -14.98
N LYS A 57 -16.43 7.91 -14.70
CA LYS A 57 -15.38 7.83 -15.71
C LYS A 57 -15.36 6.50 -16.48
N TYR A 58 -15.55 5.37 -15.81
CA TYR A 58 -15.34 4.03 -16.36
C TYR A 58 -16.64 3.25 -16.61
N GLY A 59 -17.78 3.80 -16.19
CA GLY A 59 -19.10 3.16 -16.31
C GLY A 59 -19.62 2.64 -14.97
N GLU A 60 -20.95 2.62 -14.85
CA GLU A 60 -21.63 2.17 -13.65
C GLU A 60 -21.27 0.70 -13.33
N GLY A 61 -21.00 0.42 -12.06
CA GLY A 61 -20.59 -0.90 -11.60
C GLY A 61 -19.11 -1.25 -11.77
N SER A 62 -18.29 -0.35 -12.36
CA SER A 62 -16.84 -0.55 -12.47
C SER A 62 -16.14 -0.52 -11.11
N ALA A 63 -16.72 0.20 -10.13
CA ALA A 63 -16.22 0.31 -8.77
C ALA A 63 -17.35 0.18 -7.76
N VAL A 64 -17.08 -0.47 -6.63
CA VAL A 64 -17.97 -0.57 -5.48
C VAL A 64 -17.23 -0.24 -4.18
N ALA A 65 -17.94 0.26 -3.17
CA ALA A 65 -17.37 0.66 -1.88
C ALA A 65 -17.83 -0.30 -0.76
N TYR A 66 -16.92 -0.62 0.17
CA TYR A 66 -17.25 -1.27 1.43
C TYR A 66 -16.50 -0.61 2.60
N HIS A 67 -17.17 -0.50 3.73
CA HIS A 67 -16.51 -0.24 5.00
C HIS A 67 -15.72 -1.48 5.42
N MET A 68 -14.43 -1.32 5.73
CA MET A 68 -13.58 -2.40 6.23
C MET A 68 -12.47 -1.86 7.12
N ASP A 69 -12.46 -2.30 8.35
CA ASP A 69 -11.28 -2.14 9.22
C ASP A 69 -10.36 -3.34 9.03
N VAL A 70 -9.22 -3.12 8.39
CA VAL A 70 -8.23 -4.19 8.15
C VAL A 70 -7.59 -4.71 9.46
N ALA A 71 -7.67 -3.96 10.54
CA ALA A 71 -7.16 -4.37 11.86
C ALA A 71 -8.15 -5.30 12.61
N ASP A 72 -9.38 -5.41 12.12
CA ASP A 72 -10.40 -6.34 12.65
C ASP A 72 -10.62 -7.51 11.69
N PRO A 73 -10.20 -8.75 12.04
CA PRO A 73 -10.39 -9.91 11.18
C PRO A 73 -11.86 -10.24 10.91
N LEU A 74 -12.80 -9.86 11.78
CA LEU A 74 -14.24 -10.07 11.53
C LEU A 74 -14.76 -9.09 10.48
N SER A 75 -14.32 -7.84 10.52
CA SER A 75 -14.62 -6.85 9.49
C SER A 75 -14.08 -7.29 8.12
N VAL A 76 -12.83 -7.76 8.07
CA VAL A 76 -12.22 -8.29 6.84
C VAL A 76 -13.03 -9.47 6.30
N LYS A 77 -13.34 -10.45 7.16
CA LYS A 77 -14.11 -11.64 6.76
C LYS A 77 -15.48 -11.26 6.20
N ALA A 78 -16.20 -10.37 6.86
CA ALA A 78 -17.53 -9.94 6.42
C ALA A 78 -17.53 -9.36 5.00
N VAL A 79 -16.54 -8.51 4.68
CA VAL A 79 -16.40 -7.93 3.34
C VAL A 79 -16.01 -8.99 2.30
N VAL A 80 -15.04 -9.85 2.61
CA VAL A 80 -14.60 -10.91 1.68
C VAL A 80 -15.73 -11.90 1.39
N ASP A 81 -16.52 -12.27 2.40
CA ASP A 81 -17.68 -13.16 2.23
C ASP A 81 -18.78 -12.52 1.37
N ALA A 82 -18.98 -11.20 1.45
CA ALA A 82 -19.94 -10.47 0.64
C ALA A 82 -19.54 -10.33 -0.84
N CYS A 83 -18.25 -10.51 -1.16
CA CYS A 83 -17.76 -10.45 -2.53
C CYS A 83 -17.96 -11.80 -3.22
N GLU A 84 -18.55 -11.81 -4.40
CA GLU A 84 -18.70 -13.04 -5.20
C GLU A 84 -17.33 -13.59 -5.64
N ARG A 85 -16.46 -12.71 -6.14
CA ARG A 85 -15.15 -13.07 -6.67
C ARG A 85 -14.10 -12.00 -6.34
N ILE A 86 -12.89 -12.43 -6.05
CA ILE A 86 -11.71 -11.57 -5.89
C ILE A 86 -10.53 -12.27 -6.58
N ASP A 87 -10.05 -11.69 -7.69
CA ASP A 87 -8.90 -12.20 -8.45
C ASP A 87 -7.58 -11.53 -8.03
N ILE A 88 -7.67 -10.30 -7.55
CA ILE A 88 -6.53 -9.48 -7.18
C ILE A 88 -6.79 -8.87 -5.80
N LEU A 89 -5.81 -8.97 -4.90
CA LEU A 89 -5.79 -8.24 -3.64
C LEU A 89 -4.65 -7.24 -3.66
N ILE A 90 -4.95 -5.96 -3.41
CA ILE A 90 -3.93 -4.92 -3.19
C ILE A 90 -3.98 -4.49 -1.73
N ASN A 91 -3.04 -4.99 -0.93
CA ASN A 91 -2.85 -4.59 0.47
C ASN A 91 -2.16 -3.23 0.53
N ASN A 92 -2.96 -2.16 0.47
CA ASN A 92 -2.47 -0.78 0.48
C ASN A 92 -2.72 -0.07 1.83
N ALA A 93 -3.62 -0.56 2.66
CA ALA A 93 -3.93 0.05 3.95
C ALA A 93 -2.69 0.12 4.86
N ALA A 94 -2.39 1.31 5.35
CA ALA A 94 -1.34 1.56 6.32
C ALA A 94 -1.60 2.86 7.08
N LYS A 95 -1.20 2.89 8.36
CA LYS A 95 -1.11 4.13 9.12
C LYS A 95 0.27 4.72 8.85
N ASP A 96 0.33 5.84 8.12
CA ASP A 96 1.56 6.62 7.94
C ASP A 96 1.57 7.78 8.96
N PRO A 97 2.32 7.66 10.05
CA PRO A 97 2.38 8.71 11.06
C PRO A 97 3.03 9.96 10.45
N LYS A 98 2.22 11.00 10.22
CA LYS A 98 2.72 12.27 9.73
C LYS A 98 3.48 12.98 10.84
N VAL A 99 4.70 13.40 10.55
CA VAL A 99 5.44 14.30 11.42
C VAL A 99 4.72 15.66 11.40
N LYS A 100 4.13 16.06 12.53
CA LYS A 100 3.29 17.27 12.63
C LYS A 100 4.04 18.52 12.20
N LYS A 101 3.37 19.42 11.46
CA LYS A 101 3.91 20.72 11.02
C LYS A 101 4.19 21.68 12.18
N GLU A 102 3.44 21.58 13.27
CA GLU A 102 3.54 22.48 14.42
C GLU A 102 4.64 22.03 15.38
N ALA A 103 5.25 23.01 16.04
CA ALA A 103 6.30 22.77 17.02
C ALA A 103 5.72 22.02 18.23
N GLY A 104 6.18 20.84 18.45
CA GLY A 104 5.82 20.01 19.59
C GLY A 104 6.09 18.55 19.24
N LEU A 105 6.89 17.90 20.08
CA LEU A 105 7.07 16.45 20.05
C LEU A 105 5.71 15.77 19.99
N THR A 106 5.61 14.75 19.16
CA THR A 106 4.71 13.65 19.48
C THR A 106 5.53 12.76 20.43
N PRO A 107 5.35 12.86 21.77
CA PRO A 107 6.24 12.21 22.73
C PRO A 107 6.37 10.71 22.46
N ASP A 108 5.29 10.10 21.98
CA ASP A 108 5.20 8.67 21.72
C ASP A 108 5.83 8.23 20.39
N SER A 109 6.34 9.16 19.56
CA SER A 109 6.98 8.80 18.28
C SER A 109 8.44 8.42 18.42
N ARG A 110 9.10 8.85 19.49
CA ARG A 110 10.51 8.54 19.78
C ARG A 110 10.63 7.14 20.35
N PHE A 111 11.69 6.45 19.98
CA PHE A 111 11.89 5.06 20.39
C PHE A 111 11.98 4.91 21.91
N GLU A 112 12.65 5.85 22.58
CA GLU A 112 12.91 5.82 24.04
C GLU A 112 11.65 6.02 24.88
N THR A 113 10.62 6.65 24.33
CA THR A 113 9.39 7.02 25.05
C THR A 113 8.13 6.42 24.42
N MET A 114 8.29 5.57 23.41
CA MET A 114 7.18 4.95 22.71
C MET A 114 6.37 4.04 23.63
N THR A 115 5.06 4.27 23.70
CA THR A 115 4.17 3.39 24.47
C THR A 115 3.81 2.13 23.69
N SER A 116 3.42 1.08 24.39
CA SER A 116 2.94 -0.18 23.78
C SER A 116 1.70 0.07 22.92
N GLU A 117 0.83 0.97 23.34
CA GLU A 117 -0.39 1.36 22.64
C GLU A 117 -0.06 2.00 21.29
N TYR A 118 0.88 2.96 21.26
CA TYR A 118 1.32 3.61 20.03
C TYR A 118 1.97 2.61 19.06
N TRP A 119 2.81 1.71 19.60
CA TRP A 119 3.40 0.61 18.82
C TRP A 119 2.32 -0.27 18.20
N ASN A 120 1.39 -0.78 19.02
CA ASN A 120 0.34 -1.69 18.57
C ASN A 120 -0.55 -1.03 17.50
N GLU A 121 -0.96 0.21 17.70
CA GLU A 121 -1.71 0.96 16.68
C GLU A 121 -0.93 1.11 15.37
N GLY A 122 0.38 1.44 15.46
CA GLY A 122 1.22 1.68 14.32
C GLY A 122 1.44 0.45 13.43
N VAL A 123 1.58 -0.73 14.06
CA VAL A 123 1.82 -1.98 13.33
C VAL A 123 0.53 -2.69 12.92
N ASN A 124 -0.57 -2.46 13.63
CA ASN A 124 -1.79 -3.25 13.48
C ASN A 124 -2.41 -3.10 12.09
N ALA A 125 -2.65 -1.88 11.63
CA ALA A 125 -3.26 -1.65 10.32
C ALA A 125 -2.41 -2.16 9.15
N ALA A 126 -1.09 -1.95 9.18
CA ALA A 126 -0.22 -2.34 8.08
C ALA A 126 0.18 -3.81 8.12
N MET A 127 0.70 -4.29 9.25
CA MET A 127 1.22 -5.65 9.37
C MET A 127 0.10 -6.68 9.56
N ASN A 128 -0.71 -6.52 10.61
CA ASN A 128 -1.79 -7.48 10.90
C ASN A 128 -2.89 -7.39 9.83
N GLY A 129 -3.22 -6.17 9.35
CA GLY A 129 -4.18 -5.97 8.28
C GLY A 129 -3.77 -6.67 6.98
N THR A 130 -2.49 -6.58 6.59
CA THR A 130 -1.96 -7.33 5.44
C THR A 130 -2.11 -8.85 5.65
N PHE A 131 -1.85 -9.36 6.86
CA PHE A 131 -2.03 -10.76 7.18
C PHE A 131 -3.49 -11.18 7.09
N TYR A 132 -4.42 -10.49 7.75
CA TYR A 132 -5.84 -10.84 7.79
C TYR A 132 -6.48 -10.79 6.39
N CYS A 133 -6.20 -9.72 5.61
CA CYS A 133 -6.71 -9.60 4.26
C CYS A 133 -6.15 -10.69 3.35
N SER A 134 -4.83 -10.95 3.41
CA SER A 134 -4.20 -12.01 2.61
C SER A 134 -4.77 -13.39 2.95
N GLN A 135 -5.01 -13.70 4.24
CA GLN A 135 -5.58 -14.97 4.66
C GLN A 135 -7.02 -15.16 4.15
N ALA A 136 -7.88 -14.16 4.37
CA ALA A 136 -9.28 -14.24 3.97
C ALA A 136 -9.43 -14.32 2.44
N VAL A 137 -8.73 -13.44 1.70
CA VAL A 137 -8.82 -13.39 0.24
C VAL A 137 -8.14 -14.59 -0.42
N ALA A 138 -7.02 -15.09 0.12
CA ALA A 138 -6.39 -16.30 -0.43
C ALA A 138 -7.32 -17.52 -0.36
N ASN A 139 -8.08 -17.68 0.73
CA ASN A 139 -9.07 -18.76 0.81
C ASN A 139 -10.10 -18.65 -0.31
N LYS A 140 -10.61 -17.44 -0.58
CA LYS A 140 -11.54 -17.21 -1.69
C LYS A 140 -10.90 -17.43 -3.07
N MET A 141 -9.64 -16.98 -3.27
CA MET A 141 -8.90 -17.22 -4.51
C MET A 141 -8.71 -18.73 -4.79
N LEU A 142 -8.48 -19.55 -3.77
CA LEU A 142 -8.32 -20.99 -3.92
C LEU A 142 -9.58 -21.69 -4.43
N GLU A 143 -10.77 -21.17 -4.13
CA GLU A 143 -12.04 -21.68 -4.64
C GLU A 143 -12.19 -21.46 -6.15
N HIS A 144 -11.48 -20.47 -6.71
CA HIS A 144 -11.56 -20.06 -8.12
C HIS A 144 -10.28 -20.37 -8.91
N GLY A 145 -9.36 -21.17 -8.34
CA GLY A 145 -8.16 -21.66 -9.04
C GLY A 145 -6.95 -20.74 -8.99
N GLY A 146 -6.95 -19.70 -8.14
CA GLY A 146 -5.81 -18.84 -7.90
C GLY A 146 -6.09 -17.35 -8.00
N GLY A 147 -5.02 -16.55 -8.01
CA GLY A 147 -5.12 -15.08 -8.04
C GLY A 147 -3.78 -14.38 -7.85
N VAL A 148 -3.84 -13.08 -7.56
CA VAL A 148 -2.67 -12.24 -7.31
C VAL A 148 -2.84 -11.46 -6.00
N ILE A 149 -1.84 -11.52 -5.14
CA ILE A 149 -1.72 -10.65 -3.97
C ILE A 149 -0.57 -9.68 -4.20
N LEU A 150 -0.87 -8.40 -4.21
CA LEU A 150 0.10 -7.32 -4.28
C LEU A 150 0.14 -6.57 -2.95
N ASN A 151 1.27 -6.61 -2.29
CA ASN A 151 1.48 -5.89 -1.05
C ASN A 151 2.16 -4.54 -1.31
N ILE A 152 1.68 -3.46 -0.70
CA ILE A 152 2.31 -2.14 -0.82
C ILE A 152 3.18 -1.89 0.42
N ALA A 153 4.50 -2.07 0.26
CA ALA A 153 5.47 -1.74 1.29
C ALA A 153 5.91 -0.26 1.19
N SER A 154 7.20 0.00 1.18
CA SER A 154 7.85 1.31 1.05
C SER A 154 9.35 1.11 0.84
N ASP A 155 10.05 2.12 0.34
CA ASP A 155 11.51 2.23 0.43
C ASP A 155 12.01 2.05 1.88
N LEU A 156 11.21 2.49 2.87
CA LEU A 156 11.48 2.26 4.30
C LEU A 156 11.20 0.82 4.79
N GLY A 157 10.83 -0.08 3.90
CA GLY A 157 10.86 -1.53 4.06
C GLY A 157 12.11 -2.18 3.45
N VAL A 158 13.06 -1.37 2.92
CA VAL A 158 14.31 -1.79 2.30
C VAL A 158 15.51 -1.12 2.98
N ILE A 159 15.36 0.16 3.36
CA ILE A 159 16.36 0.94 4.10
C ILE A 159 15.73 1.60 5.32
N ALA A 160 16.57 2.01 6.27
CA ALA A 160 16.14 2.81 7.41
C ALA A 160 15.82 4.26 6.98
N PRO A 161 14.90 4.95 7.67
CA PRO A 161 14.65 6.37 7.43
C PRO A 161 15.85 7.23 7.81
N ASP A 162 16.20 8.18 6.96
CA ASP A 162 17.14 9.25 7.35
C ASP A 162 16.40 10.24 8.26
N GLN A 163 16.69 10.18 9.55
CA GLN A 163 16.05 11.02 10.55
C GLN A 163 16.35 12.52 10.37
N ARG A 164 17.44 12.88 9.66
CA ARG A 164 17.79 14.27 9.36
C ARG A 164 16.74 14.99 8.52
N LEU A 165 15.93 14.25 7.73
CA LEU A 165 14.83 14.80 6.93
C LEU A 165 13.77 15.50 7.79
N TYR A 166 13.59 15.06 9.03
CA TYR A 166 12.51 15.51 9.92
C TYR A 166 12.97 16.57 10.90
N ARG A 167 14.26 16.92 10.90
CA ARG A 167 14.84 17.92 11.82
C ARG A 167 14.32 19.32 11.56
N LYS A 168 14.09 20.05 12.65
CA LYS A 168 13.74 21.47 12.66
C LYS A 168 14.88 22.28 13.28
N GLU A 169 15.19 23.42 12.67
CA GLU A 169 16.18 24.34 13.20
C GLU A 169 15.72 24.94 14.55
N GLY A 170 16.67 25.19 15.44
CA GLY A 170 16.41 25.80 16.74
C GLY A 170 15.84 24.85 17.81
N LEU A 171 15.60 23.58 17.51
CA LEU A 171 15.17 22.61 18.52
C LEU A 171 16.37 21.79 19.05
N ALA A 172 16.37 21.52 20.36
CA ALA A 172 17.30 20.59 20.98
C ALA A 172 17.09 19.15 20.45
N GLU A 173 18.10 18.29 20.60
CA GLU A 173 18.08 16.92 20.04
C GLU A 173 16.90 16.07 20.57
N ASP A 174 16.61 16.19 21.85
CA ASP A 174 15.50 15.52 22.52
C ASP A 174 14.11 16.06 22.13
N GLN A 175 14.08 17.21 21.42
CA GLN A 175 12.86 17.85 20.90
C GLN A 175 12.67 17.65 19.40
N GLN A 176 13.62 17.00 18.71
CA GLN A 176 13.53 16.75 17.29
C GLN A 176 12.45 15.72 16.96
N ASN A 177 11.70 15.99 15.88
CA ASN A 177 10.77 15.00 15.33
C ASN A 177 11.55 13.84 14.70
N VAL A 178 10.96 12.64 14.77
CA VAL A 178 11.49 11.43 14.17
C VAL A 178 10.42 10.70 13.37
N LYS A 179 10.81 9.95 12.36
CA LYS A 179 9.93 8.96 11.73
C LYS A 179 9.85 7.76 12.67
N PRO A 180 8.66 7.40 13.19
CA PRO A 180 8.52 6.32 14.15
C PRO A 180 8.94 4.96 13.58
N ILE A 181 9.52 4.11 14.43
CA ILE A 181 9.92 2.74 14.05
C ILE A 181 8.75 1.89 13.58
N THR A 182 7.53 2.13 14.07
CA THR A 182 6.31 1.37 13.74
C THR A 182 6.10 1.27 12.23
N TYR A 183 6.34 2.36 11.50
CA TYR A 183 6.19 2.37 10.04
C TYR A 183 7.20 1.46 9.36
N SER A 184 8.50 1.64 9.67
CA SER A 184 9.55 0.82 9.05
C SER A 184 9.40 -0.64 9.44
N ALA A 185 9.17 -0.96 10.71
CA ALA A 185 8.98 -2.34 11.17
C ALA A 185 7.83 -3.03 10.42
N ALA A 186 6.67 -2.36 10.28
CA ALA A 186 5.55 -2.89 9.52
C ALA A 186 5.89 -3.09 8.03
N LYS A 187 6.60 -2.14 7.39
CA LYS A 187 6.96 -2.24 5.96
C LYS A 187 8.01 -3.32 5.70
N TRP A 188 8.97 -3.53 6.59
CA TRP A 188 9.88 -4.68 6.54
C TRP A 188 9.15 -6.02 6.73
N ALA A 189 8.20 -6.08 7.66
CA ALA A 189 7.39 -7.27 7.89
C ALA A 189 6.56 -7.64 6.64
N ILE A 190 6.01 -6.66 5.92
CA ILE A 190 5.26 -6.86 4.67
C ILE A 190 6.15 -7.50 3.59
N VAL A 191 7.40 -7.05 3.44
CA VAL A 191 8.35 -7.67 2.50
C VAL A 191 8.66 -9.12 2.89
N GLY A 192 8.85 -9.38 4.19
CA GLY A 192 9.05 -10.75 4.71
C GLY A 192 7.83 -11.65 4.49
N MET A 193 6.62 -11.16 4.80
CA MET A 193 5.37 -11.89 4.54
C MET A 193 5.17 -12.20 3.06
N THR A 194 5.54 -11.26 2.17
CA THR A 194 5.46 -11.47 0.72
C THR A 194 6.25 -12.70 0.30
N LYS A 195 7.49 -12.84 0.76
CA LYS A 195 8.34 -13.99 0.44
C LYS A 195 7.77 -15.31 0.98
N TYR A 196 7.31 -15.30 2.22
CA TYR A 196 6.70 -16.48 2.83
C TYR A 196 5.45 -16.93 2.06
N LEU A 197 4.52 -16.00 1.82
CA LEU A 197 3.26 -16.31 1.14
C LEU A 197 3.47 -16.72 -0.32
N ALA A 198 4.45 -16.15 -1.00
CA ALA A 198 4.80 -16.52 -2.37
C ALA A 198 5.18 -18.00 -2.47
N VAL A 199 6.05 -18.49 -1.60
CA VAL A 199 6.45 -19.90 -1.56
C VAL A 199 5.28 -20.80 -1.15
N TYR A 200 4.51 -20.37 -0.13
CA TYR A 200 3.38 -21.15 0.39
C TYR A 200 2.25 -21.36 -0.63
N PHE A 201 2.01 -20.38 -1.50
CA PHE A 201 0.93 -20.39 -2.47
C PHE A 201 1.35 -20.70 -3.92
N ALA A 202 2.65 -20.80 -4.22
CA ALA A 202 3.13 -20.95 -5.60
C ALA A 202 2.47 -22.10 -6.37
N GLN A 203 2.37 -23.29 -5.76
CA GLN A 203 1.73 -24.45 -6.38
C GLN A 203 0.20 -24.44 -6.31
N LYS A 204 -0.38 -23.43 -5.68
CA LYS A 204 -1.83 -23.26 -5.52
C LYS A 204 -2.40 -22.20 -6.46
N GLY A 205 -1.61 -21.71 -7.41
CA GLY A 205 -2.05 -20.75 -8.43
C GLY A 205 -2.14 -19.30 -7.93
N ILE A 206 -1.61 -18.96 -6.74
CA ILE A 206 -1.60 -17.57 -6.25
C ILE A 206 -0.17 -17.03 -6.29
N ARG A 207 0.03 -15.93 -7.01
CA ARG A 207 1.28 -15.16 -6.98
C ARG A 207 1.20 -14.08 -5.90
N VAL A 208 2.31 -13.86 -5.20
CA VAL A 208 2.39 -12.83 -4.15
C VAL A 208 3.64 -12.01 -4.38
N ASN A 209 3.48 -10.71 -4.65
CA ASN A 209 4.60 -9.78 -4.86
C ASN A 209 4.40 -8.51 -4.02
N CYS A 210 5.43 -7.71 -3.95
CA CYS A 210 5.46 -6.47 -3.22
C CYS A 210 5.89 -5.31 -4.13
N LEU A 211 5.29 -4.14 -3.93
CA LEU A 211 5.73 -2.87 -4.49
C LEU A 211 6.20 -1.97 -3.35
N SER A 212 7.42 -1.45 -3.46
CA SER A 212 8.01 -0.51 -2.50
C SER A 212 8.17 0.88 -3.13
N PRO A 213 7.16 1.76 -3.02
CA PRO A 213 7.25 3.14 -3.45
C PRO A 213 8.10 3.98 -2.50
N THR A 214 8.67 5.08 -2.99
CA THR A 214 9.25 6.16 -2.17
C THR A 214 8.24 7.28 -1.90
N GLY A 215 8.72 8.39 -1.34
CA GLY A 215 7.91 9.57 -1.04
C GLY A 215 7.20 10.14 -2.27
N VAL A 216 5.88 10.09 -2.25
CA VAL A 216 5.01 10.68 -3.27
C VAL A 216 4.72 12.13 -2.91
N TYR A 217 4.88 13.05 -3.87
CA TYR A 217 4.58 14.45 -3.62
C TYR A 217 3.08 14.66 -3.33
N ASN A 218 2.80 15.29 -2.21
CA ASN A 218 1.45 15.62 -1.78
C ASN A 218 1.45 16.89 -0.92
N ASN A 219 1.78 18.03 -1.55
CA ASN A 219 1.81 19.35 -0.89
C ASN A 219 2.65 19.38 0.40
N HIS A 220 3.78 18.69 0.40
CA HIS A 220 4.73 18.72 1.51
C HIS A 220 5.39 20.11 1.63
N PRO A 221 5.89 20.48 2.83
CA PRO A 221 6.69 21.71 2.99
C PRO A 221 7.92 21.69 2.08
N GLU A 222 8.25 22.85 1.48
CA GLU A 222 9.34 22.98 0.51
C GLU A 222 10.67 22.47 1.06
N ASN A 223 11.02 22.85 2.29
CA ASN A 223 12.24 22.40 2.93
C ASN A 223 12.33 20.87 3.13
N PHE A 224 11.19 20.17 3.28
CA PHE A 224 11.15 18.71 3.32
C PHE A 224 11.32 18.13 1.91
N VAL A 225 10.66 18.73 0.91
CA VAL A 225 10.78 18.32 -0.51
C VAL A 225 12.25 18.43 -0.95
N ASP A 226 12.91 19.55 -0.66
CA ASP A 226 14.31 19.78 -1.01
C ASP A 226 15.24 18.74 -0.36
N ARG A 227 15.10 18.52 0.95
CA ARG A 227 15.92 17.53 1.67
C ARG A 227 15.72 16.12 1.12
N LEU A 228 14.46 15.72 0.88
CA LEU A 228 14.17 14.39 0.36
C LEU A 228 14.65 14.24 -1.08
N SER A 229 14.47 15.25 -1.94
CA SER A 229 14.91 15.25 -3.33
C SER A 229 16.44 15.13 -3.45
N ASN A 230 17.19 15.73 -2.53
CA ASN A 230 18.65 15.66 -2.49
C ASN A 230 19.21 14.25 -2.20
N ILE A 231 18.40 13.36 -1.63
CA ILE A 231 18.80 11.97 -1.38
C ILE A 231 18.15 10.98 -2.36
N ILE A 232 17.48 11.48 -3.39
CA ILE A 232 16.92 10.69 -4.49
C ILE A 232 17.74 10.98 -5.75
N PRO A 233 18.41 10.01 -6.39
CA PRO A 233 19.20 10.21 -7.60
C PRO A 233 18.47 10.92 -8.74
N MET A 234 17.15 10.66 -8.91
CA MET A 234 16.33 11.38 -9.90
C MET A 234 16.02 12.84 -9.52
N GLY A 235 16.46 13.32 -8.36
CA GLY A 235 16.38 14.72 -7.92
C GLY A 235 14.99 15.23 -7.58
N ARG A 236 13.98 14.36 -7.42
CA ARG A 236 12.60 14.76 -7.12
C ARG A 236 11.83 13.66 -6.40
N MET A 237 10.76 14.05 -5.73
CA MET A 237 9.75 13.12 -5.26
C MET A 237 8.97 12.51 -6.44
N ALA A 238 8.35 11.35 -6.25
CA ALA A 238 7.52 10.71 -7.24
C ALA A 238 6.20 11.48 -7.47
N ASP A 239 5.70 11.49 -8.72
CA ASP A 239 4.32 11.84 -9.02
C ASP A 239 3.38 10.69 -8.64
N ILE A 240 2.15 11.04 -8.28
CA ILE A 240 1.15 10.08 -7.82
C ILE A 240 0.79 9.01 -8.87
N ASN A 241 0.99 9.29 -10.15
CA ASN A 241 0.65 8.39 -11.26
C ASN A 241 1.80 7.45 -11.65
N GLU A 242 3.02 7.66 -11.13
CA GLU A 242 4.20 6.91 -11.59
C GLU A 242 4.19 5.43 -11.19
N TYR A 243 3.31 5.04 -10.28
CA TYR A 243 3.18 3.63 -9.85
C TYR A 243 2.14 2.83 -10.64
N LYS A 244 1.27 3.49 -11.45
CA LYS A 244 0.19 2.81 -12.19
C LYS A 244 0.70 1.67 -13.08
N GLY A 245 1.78 1.90 -13.81
CA GLY A 245 2.39 0.87 -14.66
C GLY A 245 2.85 -0.38 -13.89
N ALA A 246 3.43 -0.18 -12.71
CA ALA A 246 3.84 -1.29 -11.86
C ALA A 246 2.64 -2.07 -11.28
N ILE A 247 1.55 -1.39 -10.93
CA ILE A 247 0.32 -2.04 -10.48
C ILE A 247 -0.20 -2.97 -11.58
N VAL A 248 -0.35 -2.48 -12.80
CA VAL A 248 -0.84 -3.29 -13.92
C VAL A 248 0.11 -4.46 -14.21
N PHE A 249 1.42 -4.21 -14.26
CA PHE A 249 2.42 -5.26 -14.49
C PHE A 249 2.32 -6.37 -13.43
N LEU A 250 2.31 -6.00 -12.16
CA LEU A 250 2.32 -6.98 -11.06
C LEU A 250 0.98 -7.73 -10.91
N CYS A 251 -0.13 -7.11 -11.32
CA CYS A 251 -1.48 -7.69 -11.21
C CYS A 251 -1.92 -8.48 -12.44
N SER A 252 -1.23 -8.38 -13.59
CA SER A 252 -1.58 -9.02 -14.84
C SER A 252 -0.71 -10.24 -15.17
N ASP A 253 -0.98 -10.88 -16.30
CA ASP A 253 -0.20 -12.00 -16.84
C ASP A 253 1.20 -11.58 -17.33
N ALA A 254 1.45 -10.26 -17.46
CA ALA A 254 2.77 -9.72 -17.77
C ALA A 254 3.85 -10.12 -16.72
N SER A 255 3.41 -10.46 -15.50
CA SER A 255 4.26 -10.97 -14.42
C SER A 255 3.95 -12.43 -14.02
N SER A 256 3.44 -13.25 -14.96
CA SER A 256 2.95 -14.62 -14.68
C SER A 256 4.00 -15.56 -14.10
N TYR A 257 5.29 -15.32 -14.35
CA TYR A 257 6.39 -16.12 -13.79
C TYR A 257 7.10 -15.42 -12.62
N MET A 258 6.46 -14.42 -12.01
CA MET A 258 7.03 -13.61 -10.92
C MET A 258 6.22 -13.81 -9.63
N THR A 259 6.88 -14.29 -8.57
CA THR A 259 6.32 -14.40 -7.22
C THR A 259 7.42 -14.25 -6.19
N GLY A 260 7.14 -13.60 -5.05
CA GLY A 260 8.07 -13.36 -3.96
C GLY A 260 8.99 -12.15 -4.14
N GLU A 261 8.79 -11.35 -5.21
CA GLU A 261 9.65 -10.21 -5.51
C GLU A 261 9.16 -8.94 -4.80
N ASN A 262 10.13 -8.10 -4.43
CA ASN A 262 9.89 -6.74 -3.95
C ASN A 262 10.39 -5.75 -5.00
N VAL A 263 9.47 -5.21 -5.78
CA VAL A 263 9.78 -4.21 -6.82
C VAL A 263 9.91 -2.84 -6.17
N VAL A 264 11.13 -2.33 -6.12
CA VAL A 264 11.41 -0.99 -5.57
C VAL A 264 11.32 0.04 -6.70
N ILE A 265 10.47 1.07 -6.49
CA ILE A 265 10.33 2.21 -7.41
C ILE A 265 10.49 3.48 -6.60
N ASP A 266 11.70 3.99 -6.54
CA ASP A 266 12.10 5.02 -5.57
C ASP A 266 13.02 6.12 -6.15
N GLY A 267 13.15 6.18 -7.47
CA GLY A 267 14.04 7.14 -8.14
C GLY A 267 15.53 6.89 -7.85
N GLY A 268 15.86 5.67 -7.41
CA GLY A 268 17.24 5.26 -7.09
C GLY A 268 17.66 5.50 -5.63
N LYS A 269 16.74 5.91 -4.76
CA LYS A 269 17.06 6.27 -3.36
C LYS A 269 17.72 5.14 -2.57
N THR A 270 17.37 3.88 -2.84
CA THR A 270 17.87 2.73 -2.06
C THR A 270 19.11 2.06 -2.65
N VAL A 271 19.69 2.58 -3.73
CA VAL A 271 20.84 1.94 -4.43
C VAL A 271 22.19 2.61 -4.15
N TRP A 272 22.24 3.64 -3.32
CA TRP A 272 23.47 4.34 -2.94
C TRP A 272 23.57 4.58 -1.42
#